data_2eefe18d14795102cd45e9848ef2e7a8
#
_entry.id   2eefe18d14795102cd45e9848ef2e7a8
#
_cell.length_a   1.000
_cell.length_b   1.000
_cell.length_c   1.000
_cell.angle_alpha   90.00
_cell.angle_beta   90.00
_cell.angle_gamma   90.00
#
_symmetry.space_group_name_H-M   'P 1'
#
loop_
_entity.id
_entity.type
_entity.pdbx_description
1 polymer ?
#
loop_
_entity_poly.entity_id
_entity_poly.type
_entity_poly.pdbx_seq_one_letter_code
_entity_poly.pdbx_strand_id
1 'polypeptide(L)'
;MLTTLKNAFKVKEIRNKILFTLAMLVVIRLGSQLPIPGVNRHYFADWFAAQTGDAFNFFDAFTGGSFLNMSILALNITPYITSSIIIQLLTIAIPKLEEMQKDGEEGRKKLTSITRYVTIGLALIESVAMAWGFGRQGLLEEFNALNVISVVAALVAGSAFLMWIGERITERGVGNGISIVLVINIVSRLPQDISGLFEQFVFGKSIALAVVAALIIVAIIIGMVVLTILLNDGTRKIPVQYAKKIQGRKMVGGQSSTIPLKINTAGVIPIIFASSLMQFPVIICSFLGYSGTGIWAEILKGLSSSNWCNPSDLKYSIGLVVYVVLVIFFAYFYTSITFNPLLVADNMKKQGGFIPGIRPGKPTSDYLTKILNYIIFIGACGLTIVAVVPFFFNGVFHASVSFGGTSLIIIVSVVLETIKQIESQMLVRNYKGFLND
;
A
#
# COMPACT_ATOMS: atom_id res chain seq x y z
N MET A 1 -2.74 -8.37 -21.75
CA MET A 1 -1.81 -7.42 -21.11
C MET A 1 -0.68 -6.93 -22.01
N LEU A 2 0.21 -7.78 -22.54
CA LEU A 2 1.29 -7.32 -23.44
C LEU A 2 0.79 -6.65 -24.72
N THR A 3 -0.27 -7.16 -25.31
CA THR A 3 -0.95 -6.55 -26.49
C THR A 3 -1.55 -5.20 -26.16
N THR A 4 -2.12 -5.03 -24.96
CA THR A 4 -2.68 -3.77 -24.48
C THR A 4 -1.60 -2.71 -24.32
N LEU A 5 -0.48 -3.06 -23.68
CA LEU A 5 0.68 -2.16 -23.55
C LEU A 5 1.25 -1.76 -24.91
N LYS A 6 1.44 -2.73 -25.82
CA LYS A 6 1.93 -2.45 -27.19
C LYS A 6 1.01 -1.48 -27.93
N ASN A 7 -0.30 -1.63 -27.78
CA ASN A 7 -1.29 -0.73 -28.39
C ASN A 7 -1.33 0.64 -27.70
N ALA A 8 -1.14 0.70 -26.38
CA ALA A 8 -1.03 1.95 -25.61
C ALA A 8 0.13 2.83 -26.09
N PHE A 9 1.30 2.23 -26.41
CA PHE A 9 2.43 2.97 -26.96
C PHE A 9 2.19 3.55 -28.36
N LYS A 10 1.26 2.99 -29.15
CA LYS A 10 0.90 3.54 -30.46
C LYS A 10 0.06 4.83 -30.32
N VAL A 11 -0.64 5.02 -29.22
CA VAL A 11 -1.47 6.19 -28.96
C VAL A 11 -0.63 7.31 -28.35
N LYS A 12 -0.36 8.39 -29.08
CA LYS A 12 0.52 9.50 -28.70
C LYS A 12 0.23 10.07 -27.29
N GLU A 13 -1.05 10.22 -26.95
CA GLU A 13 -1.47 10.78 -25.66
C GLU A 13 -1.12 9.85 -24.48
N ILE A 14 -1.45 8.55 -24.59
CA ILE A 14 -1.16 7.55 -23.56
C ILE A 14 0.35 7.33 -23.46
N ARG A 15 1.06 7.29 -24.60
CA ARG A 15 2.50 7.21 -24.63
C ARG A 15 3.16 8.37 -23.86
N ASN A 16 2.70 9.61 -24.08
CA ASN A 16 3.26 10.77 -23.37
C ASN A 16 3.01 10.68 -21.85
N LYS A 17 1.85 10.19 -21.42
CA LYS A 17 1.54 9.94 -19.99
C LYS A 17 2.47 8.87 -19.39
N ILE A 18 2.69 7.76 -20.11
CA ILE A 18 3.61 6.70 -19.68
C ILE A 18 5.04 7.24 -19.58
N LEU A 19 5.52 7.96 -20.60
CA LEU A 19 6.86 8.54 -20.61
C LEU A 19 7.04 9.56 -19.48
N PHE A 20 6.03 10.39 -19.21
CA PHE A 20 6.04 11.31 -18.07
C PHE A 20 6.17 10.55 -16.74
N THR A 21 5.37 9.49 -16.55
CA THR A 21 5.46 8.65 -15.34
C THR A 21 6.86 8.06 -15.18
N LEU A 22 7.42 7.47 -16.25
CA LEU A 22 8.78 6.92 -16.23
C LEU A 22 9.85 7.99 -15.91
N ALA A 23 9.74 9.18 -16.49
CA ALA A 23 10.65 10.28 -16.17
C ALA A 23 10.59 10.67 -14.68
N MET A 24 9.38 10.74 -14.09
CA MET A 24 9.21 11.02 -12.66
C MET A 24 9.80 9.90 -11.78
N LEU A 25 9.69 8.64 -12.20
CA LEU A 25 10.32 7.52 -11.49
C LEU A 25 11.84 7.61 -11.47
N VAL A 26 12.45 8.03 -12.58
CA VAL A 26 13.91 8.29 -12.64
C VAL A 26 14.29 9.41 -11.66
N VAL A 27 13.53 10.50 -11.61
CA VAL A 27 13.77 11.61 -10.66
C VAL A 27 13.72 11.12 -9.21
N ILE A 28 12.72 10.28 -8.86
CA ILE A 28 12.61 9.68 -7.52
C ILE A 28 13.85 8.85 -7.20
N ARG A 29 14.30 8.01 -8.12
CA ARG A 29 15.48 7.16 -7.90
C ARG A 29 16.77 7.95 -7.78
N LEU A 30 16.94 9.03 -8.54
CA LEU A 30 18.06 9.94 -8.37
C LEU A 30 18.01 10.63 -7.00
N GLY A 31 16.86 11.13 -6.59
CA GLY A 31 16.68 11.75 -5.26
C GLY A 31 16.96 10.80 -4.11
N SER A 32 16.64 9.51 -4.26
CA SER A 32 16.91 8.49 -3.23
C SER A 32 18.41 8.19 -3.02
N GLN A 33 19.27 8.61 -3.93
CA GLN A 33 20.72 8.47 -3.81
C GLN A 33 21.41 9.73 -3.29
N LEU A 34 20.69 10.87 -3.24
CA LEU A 34 21.25 12.13 -2.75
C LEU A 34 21.30 12.15 -1.23
N PRO A 35 22.49 12.21 -0.61
CA PRO A 35 22.63 12.24 0.84
C PRO A 35 22.20 13.56 1.44
N ILE A 36 21.77 13.52 2.69
CA ILE A 36 21.59 14.71 3.50
C ILE A 36 22.99 15.23 3.93
N PRO A 37 23.30 16.52 3.73
CA PRO A 37 24.55 17.10 4.17
C PRO A 37 24.73 17.00 5.69
N GLY A 38 25.97 16.73 6.15
CA GLY A 38 26.30 16.66 7.59
C GLY A 38 25.91 15.36 8.29
N VAL A 39 25.52 14.32 7.53
CA VAL A 39 25.16 13.00 8.05
C VAL A 39 26.25 11.98 7.74
N ASN A 40 26.72 11.25 8.76
CA ASN A 40 27.66 10.16 8.61
C ASN A 40 26.93 8.86 8.21
N ARG A 41 26.96 8.55 6.92
CA ARG A 41 26.30 7.36 6.35
C ARG A 41 26.89 6.04 6.84
N HIS A 42 28.21 5.96 6.97
CA HIS A 42 28.89 4.73 7.37
C HIS A 42 28.47 4.35 8.80
N TYR A 43 28.46 5.34 9.70
CA TYR A 43 28.00 5.12 11.07
C TYR A 43 26.56 4.60 11.11
N PHE A 44 25.68 5.19 10.30
CA PHE A 44 24.27 4.78 10.30
C PHE A 44 24.10 3.36 9.72
N ALA A 45 24.80 3.02 8.66
CA ALA A 45 24.79 1.67 8.08
C ALA A 45 25.33 0.62 9.05
N ASP A 46 26.43 0.92 9.75
CA ASP A 46 27.04 0.04 10.76
C ASP A 46 26.12 -0.11 11.99
N TRP A 47 25.54 0.99 12.46
CA TRP A 47 24.57 0.98 13.56
C TRP A 47 23.32 0.14 13.18
N PHE A 48 22.85 0.30 11.94
CA PHE A 48 21.70 -0.44 11.43
C PHE A 48 22.01 -1.94 11.30
N ALA A 49 23.20 -2.29 10.84
CA ALA A 49 23.64 -3.68 10.73
C ALA A 49 23.83 -4.35 12.13
N ALA A 50 24.21 -3.55 13.14
CA ALA A 50 24.35 -4.02 14.52
C ALA A 50 23.01 -4.19 15.24
N GLN A 51 22.01 -3.40 14.87
CA GLN A 51 20.64 -3.49 15.36
C GLN A 51 19.87 -4.52 14.50
N THR A 52 20.00 -5.79 14.78
CA THR A 52 19.34 -6.89 14.08
C THR A 52 17.80 -6.91 14.20
N GLY A 53 17.17 -5.75 14.34
CA GLY A 53 15.73 -5.61 14.47
C GLY A 53 15.05 -5.41 13.11
N ASP A 54 14.20 -6.36 12.68
CA ASP A 54 13.46 -6.33 11.40
C ASP A 54 12.50 -5.15 11.22
N ALA A 55 12.18 -4.40 12.28
CA ALA A 55 11.31 -3.23 12.17
C ALA A 55 11.91 -2.16 11.24
N PHE A 56 13.21 -1.94 11.33
CA PHE A 56 13.91 -1.00 10.46
C PHE A 56 14.14 -1.58 9.05
N ASN A 57 14.38 -2.88 8.91
CA ASN A 57 14.47 -3.55 7.62
C ASN A 57 13.15 -3.42 6.84
N PHE A 58 12.01 -3.58 7.52
CA PHE A 58 10.70 -3.37 6.93
C PHE A 58 10.51 -1.92 6.47
N PHE A 59 10.87 -0.94 7.31
CA PHE A 59 10.79 0.47 6.95
C PHE A 59 11.67 0.78 5.74
N ASP A 60 12.91 0.28 5.72
CA ASP A 60 13.83 0.48 4.62
C ASP A 60 13.38 -0.22 3.33
N ALA A 61 12.70 -1.35 3.41
CA ALA A 61 12.08 -2.00 2.25
C ALA A 61 11.04 -1.10 1.57
N PHE A 62 10.23 -0.36 2.33
CA PHE A 62 9.27 0.61 1.79
C PHE A 62 9.93 1.88 1.25
N THR A 63 11.06 2.28 1.82
CA THR A 63 11.81 3.46 1.36
C THR A 63 12.73 3.15 0.17
N GLY A 64 12.90 1.86 -0.17
CA GLY A 64 13.74 1.42 -1.29
C GLY A 64 15.22 1.70 -1.08
N GLY A 65 15.73 1.59 0.15
CA GLY A 65 17.11 1.87 0.53
C GLY A 65 17.40 3.35 0.80
N SER A 66 16.41 4.23 0.66
CA SER A 66 16.59 5.66 0.91
C SER A 66 16.84 5.96 2.38
N PHE A 67 16.26 5.17 3.28
CA PHE A 67 16.44 5.30 4.72
C PHE A 67 17.86 4.90 5.14
N LEU A 68 18.34 3.74 4.73
CA LEU A 68 19.71 3.27 5.00
C LEU A 68 20.78 4.23 4.48
N ASN A 69 20.53 4.81 3.31
CA ASN A 69 21.46 5.78 2.70
C ASN A 69 21.32 7.18 3.28
N MET A 70 20.43 7.40 4.27
CA MET A 70 20.13 8.72 4.83
C MET A 70 20.01 9.79 3.73
N SER A 71 19.21 9.45 2.72
CA SER A 71 18.97 10.35 1.60
C SER A 71 17.93 11.42 1.96
N ILE A 72 17.88 12.49 1.15
CA ILE A 72 16.85 13.54 1.28
C ILE A 72 15.43 12.94 1.26
N LEU A 73 15.25 11.79 0.58
CA LEU A 73 13.98 11.08 0.49
C LEU A 73 13.82 9.96 1.55
N ALA A 74 14.57 10.00 2.65
CA ALA A 74 14.57 8.93 3.66
C ALA A 74 13.21 8.72 4.32
N LEU A 75 12.41 9.76 4.57
CA LEU A 75 11.03 9.63 5.08
C LEU A 75 10.06 9.06 4.04
N ASN A 76 10.46 9.07 2.76
CA ASN A 76 9.63 8.62 1.66
C ASN A 76 8.25 9.31 1.63
N ILE A 77 7.23 8.58 1.19
CA ILE A 77 5.82 9.01 1.14
C ILE A 77 5.04 8.60 2.38
N THR A 78 5.73 8.02 3.39
CA THR A 78 5.11 7.49 4.63
C THR A 78 4.27 8.55 5.36
N PRO A 79 4.75 9.81 5.58
CA PRO A 79 3.93 10.83 6.23
C PRO A 79 2.65 11.14 5.48
N TYR A 80 2.66 11.07 4.14
CA TYR A 80 1.46 11.28 3.34
C TYR A 80 0.46 10.13 3.47
N ILE A 81 0.95 8.88 3.46
CA ILE A 81 0.08 7.72 3.64
C ILE A 81 -0.59 7.78 5.01
N THR A 82 0.19 8.01 6.06
CA THR A 82 -0.33 8.13 7.44
C THR A 82 -1.34 9.26 7.55
N SER A 83 -1.06 10.43 6.98
CA SER A 83 -2.00 11.56 7.01
C SER A 83 -3.28 11.27 6.24
N SER A 84 -3.18 10.64 5.06
CA SER A 84 -4.35 10.24 4.27
C SER A 84 -5.25 9.28 5.05
N ILE A 85 -4.64 8.34 5.76
CA ILE A 85 -5.31 7.40 6.64
C ILE A 85 -6.02 8.13 7.78
N ILE A 86 -5.32 9.02 8.48
CA ILE A 86 -5.87 9.80 9.59
C ILE A 86 -7.07 10.62 9.09
N ILE A 87 -6.95 11.30 7.97
CA ILE A 87 -8.04 12.10 7.41
C ILE A 87 -9.24 11.22 7.01
N GLN A 88 -9.00 10.05 6.40
CA GLN A 88 -10.09 9.12 6.09
C GLN A 88 -10.81 8.62 7.35
N LEU A 89 -10.09 8.35 8.43
CA LEU A 89 -10.71 7.98 9.71
C LEU A 89 -11.49 9.15 10.32
N LEU A 90 -10.93 10.35 10.26
CA LEU A 90 -11.58 11.55 10.77
C LEU A 90 -12.83 11.94 9.97
N THR A 91 -12.93 11.62 8.68
CA THR A 91 -14.15 11.85 7.90
C THR A 91 -15.36 11.06 8.41
N ILE A 92 -15.14 9.98 9.16
CA ILE A 92 -16.22 9.21 9.78
C ILE A 92 -16.61 9.81 11.14
N ALA A 93 -15.60 10.32 11.87
CA ALA A 93 -15.79 10.83 13.22
C ALA A 93 -16.31 12.28 13.24
N ILE A 94 -15.96 13.07 12.22
CA ILE A 94 -16.24 14.51 12.16
C ILE A 94 -17.26 14.79 11.05
N PRO A 95 -18.53 15.18 11.39
CA PRO A 95 -19.59 15.42 10.40
C PRO A 95 -19.20 16.44 9.33
N LYS A 96 -18.44 17.47 9.68
CA LYS A 96 -17.98 18.52 8.73
C LYS A 96 -17.06 17.96 7.64
N LEU A 97 -16.22 16.98 7.96
CA LEU A 97 -15.36 16.31 6.98
C LEU A 97 -16.15 15.31 6.12
N GLU A 98 -17.16 14.68 6.71
CA GLU A 98 -18.10 13.82 5.97
C GLU A 98 -18.89 14.61 4.93
N GLU A 99 -19.38 15.80 5.30
CA GLU A 99 -20.04 16.72 4.36
C GLU A 99 -19.10 17.10 3.20
N MET A 100 -17.86 17.49 3.50
CA MET A 100 -16.87 17.79 2.46
C MET A 100 -16.63 16.60 1.53
N GLN A 101 -16.65 15.36 2.04
CA GLN A 101 -16.51 14.16 1.21
C GLN A 101 -17.70 13.98 0.25
N LYS A 102 -18.91 14.40 0.67
CA LYS A 102 -20.14 14.32 -0.11
C LYS A 102 -20.29 15.47 -1.13
N ASP A 103 -19.60 16.58 -0.92
CA ASP A 103 -19.65 17.79 -1.78
C ASP A 103 -18.97 17.63 -3.18
N GLY A 104 -18.65 16.41 -3.58
CA GLY A 104 -18.10 16.11 -4.91
C GLY A 104 -16.65 16.57 -5.11
N GLU A 105 -16.34 17.22 -6.25
CA GLU A 105 -14.96 17.58 -6.58
C GLU A 105 -14.38 18.70 -5.71
N GLU A 106 -15.19 19.70 -5.34
CA GLU A 106 -14.72 20.81 -4.49
C GLU A 106 -14.37 20.33 -3.08
N GLY A 107 -15.22 19.51 -2.49
CA GLY A 107 -14.97 18.93 -1.19
C GLY A 107 -13.74 18.03 -1.17
N ARG A 108 -13.55 17.20 -2.20
CA ARG A 108 -12.34 16.38 -2.37
C ARG A 108 -11.06 17.21 -2.48
N LYS A 109 -11.08 18.35 -3.20
CA LYS A 109 -9.92 19.26 -3.27
C LYS A 109 -9.60 19.86 -1.91
N LYS A 110 -10.59 20.24 -1.11
CA LYS A 110 -10.39 20.71 0.26
C LYS A 110 -9.81 19.64 1.17
N LEU A 111 -10.34 18.41 1.12
CA LEU A 111 -9.78 17.26 1.87
C LEU A 111 -8.34 16.98 1.48
N THR A 112 -8.01 16.99 0.20
CA THR A 112 -6.62 16.82 -0.27
C THR A 112 -5.71 17.92 0.27
N SER A 113 -6.17 19.18 0.31
CA SER A 113 -5.38 20.28 0.89
C SER A 113 -5.14 20.08 2.38
N ILE A 114 -6.14 19.64 3.14
CA ILE A 114 -5.99 19.30 4.57
C ILE A 114 -4.98 18.17 4.74
N THR A 115 -5.07 17.12 3.92
CA THR A 115 -4.12 16.00 3.92
C THR A 115 -2.69 16.49 3.70
N ARG A 116 -2.45 17.42 2.77
CA ARG A 116 -1.11 18.01 2.54
C ARG A 116 -0.57 18.72 3.76
N TYR A 117 -1.38 19.54 4.45
CA TYR A 117 -0.94 20.23 5.67
C TYR A 117 -0.61 19.24 6.79
N VAL A 118 -1.45 18.22 6.98
CA VAL A 118 -1.19 17.17 7.98
C VAL A 118 0.06 16.37 7.62
N THR A 119 0.30 16.10 6.34
CA THR A 119 1.51 15.44 5.84
C THR A 119 2.77 16.21 6.21
N ILE A 120 2.80 17.52 5.98
CA ILE A 120 3.95 18.37 6.33
C ILE A 120 4.15 18.38 7.84
N GLY A 121 3.07 18.47 8.63
CA GLY A 121 3.13 18.42 10.09
C GLY A 121 3.69 17.08 10.60
N LEU A 122 3.23 15.95 10.06
CA LEU A 122 3.77 14.63 10.41
C LEU A 122 5.22 14.46 9.97
N ALA A 123 5.56 14.88 8.76
CA ALA A 123 6.94 14.84 8.26
C ALA A 123 7.89 15.66 9.16
N LEU A 124 7.43 16.79 9.68
CA LEU A 124 8.21 17.60 10.61
C LEU A 124 8.40 16.87 11.95
N ILE A 125 7.36 16.25 12.51
CA ILE A 125 7.47 15.48 13.76
C ILE A 125 8.42 14.29 13.57
N GLU A 126 8.26 13.51 12.49
CA GLU A 126 9.10 12.36 12.20
C GLU A 126 10.56 12.76 11.95
N SER A 127 10.80 13.84 11.20
CA SER A 127 12.15 14.34 10.91
C SER A 127 12.85 14.88 12.16
N VAL A 128 12.14 15.58 13.05
CA VAL A 128 12.69 16.04 14.33
C VAL A 128 13.03 14.83 15.22
N ALA A 129 12.13 13.87 15.33
CA ALA A 129 12.37 12.65 16.11
C ALA A 129 13.60 11.88 15.59
N MET A 130 13.74 11.78 14.27
CA MET A 130 14.86 11.10 13.62
C MET A 130 16.18 11.86 13.81
N ALA A 131 16.18 13.16 13.54
CA ALA A 131 17.38 14.00 13.68
C ALA A 131 17.87 14.07 15.15
N TRP A 132 16.94 14.13 16.10
CA TRP A 132 17.27 14.16 17.53
C TRP A 132 17.68 12.79 18.07
N GLY A 133 16.90 11.74 17.74
CA GLY A 133 17.12 10.38 18.22
C GLY A 133 18.44 9.79 17.74
N PHE A 134 18.68 9.84 16.45
CA PHE A 134 19.92 9.33 15.87
C PHE A 134 21.08 10.32 15.94
N GLY A 135 20.80 11.63 15.93
CA GLY A 135 21.84 12.66 16.03
C GLY A 135 22.69 12.54 17.29
N ARG A 136 22.08 12.20 18.42
CA ARG A 136 22.78 11.93 19.69
C ARG A 136 23.61 10.65 19.68
N GLN A 137 23.31 9.72 18.78
CA GLN A 137 23.99 8.43 18.69
C GLN A 137 25.16 8.46 17.70
N GLY A 138 25.49 9.62 17.11
CA GLY A 138 26.62 9.78 16.19
C GLY A 138 26.24 9.81 14.71
N LEU A 139 24.95 9.90 14.37
CA LEU A 139 24.48 10.07 13.01
C LEU A 139 24.97 11.39 12.39
N LEU A 140 25.01 12.46 13.19
CA LEU A 140 25.50 13.76 12.78
C LEU A 140 26.99 13.86 13.04
N GLU A 141 27.77 14.37 12.08
CA GLU A 141 29.20 14.64 12.24
C GLU A 141 29.45 15.59 13.42
N GLU A 142 28.61 16.61 13.57
CA GLU A 142 28.54 17.48 14.71
C GLU A 142 27.10 17.68 15.16
N PHE A 143 26.81 17.40 16.45
CA PHE A 143 25.49 17.63 17.01
C PHE A 143 25.29 19.09 17.36
N ASN A 144 25.06 19.93 16.35
CA ASN A 144 24.79 21.35 16.45
C ASN A 144 23.33 21.65 16.07
N ALA A 145 22.75 22.68 16.64
CA ALA A 145 21.38 23.10 16.33
C ALA A 145 21.20 23.38 14.82
N LEU A 146 22.22 23.94 14.17
CA LEU A 146 22.21 24.26 12.75
C LEU A 146 22.15 22.97 11.89
N ASN A 147 22.94 21.95 12.25
CA ASN A 147 22.94 20.66 11.55
C ASN A 147 21.62 19.91 11.75
N VAL A 148 21.05 19.93 12.96
CA VAL A 148 19.72 19.35 13.21
C VAL A 148 18.64 20.03 12.37
N ILE A 149 18.62 21.36 12.33
CA ILE A 149 17.66 22.13 11.52
C ILE A 149 17.85 21.81 10.03
N SER A 150 19.09 21.71 9.55
CA SER A 150 19.39 21.37 8.14
C SER A 150 18.87 19.99 7.76
N VAL A 151 19.07 18.98 8.62
CA VAL A 151 18.57 17.62 8.41
C VAL A 151 17.05 17.59 8.41
N VAL A 152 16.41 18.25 9.39
CA VAL A 152 14.95 18.34 9.47
C VAL A 152 14.37 19.01 8.23
N ALA A 153 14.95 20.14 7.82
CA ALA A 153 14.51 20.85 6.63
C ALA A 153 14.66 20.00 5.34
N ALA A 154 15.78 19.29 5.21
CA ALA A 154 16.02 18.41 4.06
C ALA A 154 15.01 17.25 4.00
N LEU A 155 14.74 16.59 5.13
CA LEU A 155 13.78 15.48 5.21
C LEU A 155 12.35 15.91 4.93
N VAL A 156 11.92 17.05 5.51
CA VAL A 156 10.58 17.61 5.26
C VAL A 156 10.43 18.03 3.80
N ALA A 157 11.45 18.69 3.23
CA ALA A 157 11.46 19.09 1.82
C ALA A 157 11.41 17.86 0.90
N GLY A 158 12.15 16.81 1.20
CA GLY A 158 12.14 15.55 0.44
C GLY A 158 10.79 14.86 0.46
N SER A 159 10.13 14.76 1.61
CA SER A 159 8.77 14.19 1.72
C SER A 159 7.73 15.03 0.98
N ALA A 160 7.78 16.36 1.11
CA ALA A 160 6.92 17.27 0.37
C ALA A 160 7.12 17.17 -1.15
N PHE A 161 8.37 17.00 -1.59
CA PHE A 161 8.70 16.81 -3.01
C PHE A 161 8.16 15.49 -3.55
N LEU A 162 8.28 14.39 -2.80
CA LEU A 162 7.68 13.10 -3.19
C LEU A 162 6.16 13.15 -3.26
N MET A 163 5.52 13.81 -2.30
CA MET A 163 4.08 14.03 -2.32
C MET A 163 3.69 14.79 -3.61
N TRP A 164 4.39 15.88 -3.94
CA TRP A 164 4.15 16.65 -5.14
C TRP A 164 4.35 15.81 -6.42
N ILE A 165 5.41 15.01 -6.51
CA ILE A 165 5.63 14.10 -7.64
C ILE A 165 4.48 13.10 -7.76
N GLY A 166 4.05 12.48 -6.66
CA GLY A 166 2.95 11.52 -6.66
C GLY A 166 1.65 12.14 -7.19
N GLU A 167 1.33 13.35 -6.77
CA GLU A 167 0.17 14.10 -7.28
C GLU A 167 0.31 14.42 -8.77
N ARG A 168 1.50 14.85 -9.22
CA ARG A 168 1.75 15.11 -10.64
C ARG A 168 1.66 13.89 -11.52
N ILE A 169 2.09 12.72 -11.03
CA ILE A 169 1.89 11.45 -11.74
C ILE A 169 0.39 11.14 -11.83
N THR A 170 -0.38 11.35 -10.77
CA THR A 170 -1.83 11.12 -10.77
C THR A 170 -2.57 12.03 -11.75
N GLU A 171 -2.16 13.31 -11.85
CA GLU A 171 -2.80 14.30 -12.72
C GLU A 171 -2.41 14.12 -14.19
N ARG A 172 -1.14 13.92 -14.49
CA ARG A 172 -0.57 13.97 -15.86
C ARG A 172 -0.01 12.65 -16.36
N GLY A 173 0.16 11.68 -15.48
CA GLY A 173 0.69 10.36 -15.78
C GLY A 173 -0.39 9.29 -15.94
N VAL A 174 -0.01 8.08 -15.61
CA VAL A 174 -0.87 6.89 -15.60
C VAL A 174 -0.88 6.30 -14.20
N GLY A 175 -2.03 5.86 -13.74
CA GLY A 175 -2.18 5.20 -12.43
C GLY A 175 -2.28 6.18 -11.26
N ASN A 176 -2.33 5.62 -10.06
CA ASN A 176 -2.25 6.38 -8.81
C ASN A 176 -0.77 6.67 -8.50
N GLY A 177 -0.35 7.93 -8.62
CA GLY A 177 1.05 8.32 -8.48
C GLY A 177 1.64 7.96 -7.12
N ILE A 178 0.89 8.09 -6.04
CA ILE A 178 1.32 7.71 -4.69
C ILE A 178 1.66 6.21 -4.62
N SER A 179 0.77 5.38 -5.16
CA SER A 179 0.97 3.94 -5.21
C SER A 179 2.15 3.55 -6.09
N ILE A 180 2.34 4.26 -7.21
CA ILE A 180 3.48 4.03 -8.12
C ILE A 180 4.81 4.41 -7.47
N VAL A 181 4.87 5.50 -6.67
CA VAL A 181 6.05 5.85 -5.87
C VAL A 181 6.41 4.74 -4.88
N LEU A 182 5.41 4.15 -4.21
CA LEU A 182 5.65 2.99 -3.35
C LEU A 182 6.22 1.80 -4.13
N VAL A 183 5.62 1.48 -5.27
CA VAL A 183 6.04 0.33 -6.09
C VAL A 183 7.48 0.48 -6.55
N ILE A 184 7.90 1.65 -7.06
CA ILE A 184 9.27 1.81 -7.54
C ILE A 184 10.30 1.66 -6.41
N ASN A 185 9.97 2.11 -5.20
CA ASN A 185 10.84 1.95 -4.06
C ASN A 185 10.96 0.47 -3.67
N ILE A 186 9.85 -0.25 -3.57
CA ILE A 186 9.85 -1.68 -3.25
C ILE A 186 10.58 -2.48 -4.34
N VAL A 187 10.27 -2.24 -5.62
CA VAL A 187 10.90 -2.94 -6.75
C VAL A 187 12.42 -2.74 -6.79
N SER A 188 12.89 -1.56 -6.38
CA SER A 188 14.33 -1.28 -6.37
C SER A 188 15.14 -2.11 -5.37
N ARG A 189 14.49 -2.62 -4.32
CA ARG A 189 15.09 -3.52 -3.32
C ARG A 189 15.01 -5.01 -3.71
N LEU A 190 14.05 -5.38 -4.54
CA LEU A 190 13.83 -6.78 -4.92
C LEU A 190 15.10 -7.51 -5.41
N PRO A 191 15.97 -6.91 -6.25
CA PRO A 191 17.18 -7.61 -6.70
C PRO A 191 18.12 -7.98 -5.56
N GLN A 192 18.28 -7.09 -4.56
CA GLN A 192 19.13 -7.34 -3.39
C GLN A 192 18.53 -8.42 -2.49
N ASP A 193 17.23 -8.38 -2.26
CA ASP A 193 16.54 -9.36 -1.43
C ASP A 193 16.56 -10.75 -2.07
N ILE A 194 16.35 -10.83 -3.39
CA ILE A 194 16.43 -12.09 -4.13
C ILE A 194 17.85 -12.63 -4.09
N SER A 195 18.88 -11.81 -4.34
CA SER A 195 20.27 -12.28 -4.25
C SER A 195 20.62 -12.74 -2.85
N GLY A 196 20.19 -12.05 -1.80
CA GLY A 196 20.38 -12.48 -0.41
C GLY A 196 19.75 -13.84 -0.10
N LEU A 197 18.55 -14.12 -0.62
CA LEU A 197 17.93 -15.44 -0.52
C LEU A 197 18.75 -16.53 -1.22
N PHE A 198 19.22 -16.23 -2.43
CA PHE A 198 20.05 -17.19 -3.16
C PHE A 198 21.41 -17.41 -2.49
N GLU A 199 22.03 -16.38 -1.94
CA GLU A 199 23.25 -16.51 -1.14
C GLU A 199 23.05 -17.37 0.09
N GLN A 200 21.96 -17.20 0.81
CA GLN A 200 21.69 -17.91 2.05
C GLN A 200 21.32 -19.40 1.83
N PHE A 201 20.52 -19.70 0.81
CA PHE A 201 19.94 -21.03 0.64
C PHE A 201 20.52 -21.84 -0.51
N VAL A 202 21.16 -21.21 -1.48
CA VAL A 202 21.65 -21.86 -2.70
C VAL A 202 23.18 -21.92 -2.74
N PHE A 203 23.87 -20.79 -2.48
CA PHE A 203 25.32 -20.76 -2.53
C PHE A 203 25.95 -21.55 -1.37
N GLY A 204 27.03 -22.30 -1.68
CA GLY A 204 27.77 -23.09 -0.69
C GLY A 204 27.07 -24.38 -0.25
N LYS A 205 25.95 -24.77 -0.84
CA LYS A 205 25.24 -26.02 -0.60
C LYS A 205 25.61 -27.08 -1.65
N SER A 206 25.34 -28.35 -1.36
CA SER A 206 25.48 -29.42 -2.37
C SER A 206 24.53 -29.15 -3.55
N ILE A 207 24.95 -29.51 -4.78
CA ILE A 207 24.20 -29.18 -6.02
C ILE A 207 22.74 -29.62 -5.93
N ALA A 208 22.46 -30.79 -5.38
CA ALA A 208 21.09 -31.28 -5.23
C ALA A 208 20.25 -30.42 -4.30
N LEU A 209 20.77 -30.01 -3.13
CA LEU A 209 20.06 -29.13 -2.19
C LEU A 209 19.91 -27.75 -2.74
N ALA A 210 20.92 -27.20 -3.44
CA ALA A 210 20.85 -25.89 -4.07
C ALA A 210 19.74 -25.80 -5.13
N VAL A 211 19.61 -26.81 -6.00
CA VAL A 211 18.55 -26.87 -7.01
C VAL A 211 17.17 -26.99 -6.38
N VAL A 212 17.00 -27.85 -5.36
CA VAL A 212 15.72 -27.99 -4.67
C VAL A 212 15.33 -26.69 -3.95
N ALA A 213 16.27 -26.03 -3.26
CA ALA A 213 16.02 -24.77 -2.59
C ALA A 213 15.62 -23.67 -3.59
N ALA A 214 16.34 -23.55 -4.71
CA ALA A 214 16.01 -22.58 -5.75
C ALA A 214 14.62 -22.81 -6.35
N LEU A 215 14.24 -24.05 -6.61
CA LEU A 215 12.91 -24.41 -7.11
C LEU A 215 11.81 -24.06 -6.10
N ILE A 216 12.03 -24.32 -4.81
CA ILE A 216 11.07 -24.00 -3.75
C ILE A 216 10.89 -22.48 -3.64
N ILE A 217 11.98 -21.69 -3.62
CA ILE A 217 11.90 -20.22 -3.55
C ILE A 217 11.09 -19.67 -4.73
N VAL A 218 11.40 -20.10 -5.94
CA VAL A 218 10.68 -19.65 -7.15
C VAL A 218 9.21 -20.08 -7.11
N ALA A 219 8.90 -21.30 -6.70
CA ALA A 219 7.54 -21.80 -6.59
C ALA A 219 6.71 -20.99 -5.58
N ILE A 220 7.29 -20.60 -4.44
CA ILE A 220 6.63 -19.78 -3.42
C ILE A 220 6.35 -18.38 -3.95
N ILE A 221 7.34 -17.73 -4.57
CA ILE A 221 7.17 -16.38 -5.14
C ILE A 221 6.05 -16.41 -6.21
N ILE A 222 6.08 -17.37 -7.13
CA ILE A 222 5.04 -17.51 -8.15
C ILE A 222 3.68 -17.79 -7.50
N GLY A 223 3.62 -18.69 -6.52
CA GLY A 223 2.39 -19.00 -5.80
C GLY A 223 1.77 -17.77 -5.12
N MET A 224 2.58 -16.95 -4.46
CA MET A 224 2.13 -15.71 -3.83
C MET A 224 1.64 -14.68 -4.86
N VAL A 225 2.34 -14.54 -5.99
CA VAL A 225 1.92 -13.63 -7.07
C VAL A 225 0.59 -14.10 -7.66
N VAL A 226 0.44 -15.39 -7.97
CA VAL A 226 -0.80 -15.95 -8.52
C VAL A 226 -1.97 -15.77 -7.53
N LEU A 227 -1.76 -16.07 -6.26
CA LEU A 227 -2.79 -15.88 -5.23
C LEU A 227 -3.20 -14.40 -5.12
N THR A 228 -2.25 -13.48 -5.16
CA THR A 228 -2.52 -12.04 -5.12
C THR A 228 -3.30 -11.58 -6.34
N ILE A 229 -2.97 -12.09 -7.55
CA ILE A 229 -3.71 -11.78 -8.78
C ILE A 229 -5.15 -12.28 -8.65
N LEU A 230 -5.36 -13.52 -8.19
CA LEU A 230 -6.70 -14.09 -8.02
C LEU A 230 -7.55 -13.28 -7.02
N LEU A 231 -6.95 -12.80 -5.93
CA LEU A 231 -7.63 -11.97 -4.94
C LEU A 231 -8.03 -10.60 -5.50
N ASN A 232 -7.17 -9.96 -6.29
CA ASN A 232 -7.41 -8.61 -6.81
C ASN A 232 -8.29 -8.59 -8.07
N ASP A 233 -8.26 -9.65 -8.88
CA ASP A 233 -9.04 -9.74 -10.11
C ASP A 233 -10.38 -10.46 -9.90
N GLY A 234 -10.49 -11.23 -8.83
CA GLY A 234 -11.70 -11.95 -8.47
C GLY A 234 -12.87 -11.00 -8.20
N THR A 235 -13.97 -11.18 -8.93
CA THR A 235 -15.19 -10.38 -8.79
C THR A 235 -16.43 -11.26 -8.73
N ARG A 236 -17.31 -10.97 -7.76
CA ARG A 236 -18.65 -11.55 -7.73
C ARG A 236 -19.61 -10.63 -8.45
N LYS A 237 -20.19 -11.11 -9.55
CA LYS A 237 -21.17 -10.38 -10.36
C LYS A 237 -22.57 -10.64 -9.81
N ILE A 238 -23.26 -9.60 -9.34
CA ILE A 238 -24.66 -9.67 -8.89
C ILE A 238 -25.54 -9.21 -10.06
N PRO A 239 -26.46 -10.07 -10.58
CA PRO A 239 -27.33 -9.67 -11.66
C PRO A 239 -28.36 -8.64 -11.21
N VAL A 240 -28.53 -7.58 -11.98
CA VAL A 240 -29.52 -6.52 -11.79
C VAL A 240 -30.34 -6.39 -13.03
N GLN A 241 -31.65 -6.33 -12.87
CA GLN A 241 -32.61 -6.09 -13.95
C GLN A 241 -33.21 -4.70 -13.79
N TYR A 242 -33.28 -3.97 -14.91
CA TYR A 242 -33.93 -2.66 -14.97
C TYR A 242 -35.31 -2.82 -15.57
N ALA A 243 -36.32 -2.15 -15.01
CA ALA A 243 -37.66 -2.14 -15.53
C ALA A 243 -37.67 -1.53 -16.95
N LYS A 244 -38.43 -2.17 -17.86
CA LYS A 244 -38.67 -1.63 -19.20
C LYS A 244 -39.48 -0.36 -19.08
N LYS A 245 -39.05 0.74 -19.68
CA LYS A 245 -39.81 1.99 -19.79
C LYS A 245 -40.38 2.09 -21.21
N ILE A 246 -41.66 2.42 -21.29
CA ILE A 246 -42.31 2.72 -22.57
C ILE A 246 -42.12 4.21 -22.82
N GLN A 247 -41.42 4.58 -23.88
CA GLN A 247 -41.20 5.94 -24.31
C GLN A 247 -41.87 6.10 -25.72
N GLY A 248 -43.10 6.61 -25.71
CA GLY A 248 -43.92 6.64 -26.91
C GLY A 248 -44.35 5.22 -27.40
N ARG A 249 -44.16 4.89 -28.66
CA ARG A 249 -44.44 3.58 -29.25
C ARG A 249 -43.30 2.56 -29.13
N LYS A 250 -42.15 2.96 -28.59
CA LYS A 250 -40.98 2.05 -28.47
C LYS A 250 -40.74 1.65 -27.01
N MET A 251 -40.53 0.37 -26.79
CA MET A 251 -40.01 -0.14 -25.52
C MET A 251 -38.52 0.13 -25.44
N VAL A 252 -38.12 0.96 -24.48
CA VAL A 252 -36.71 1.30 -24.19
C VAL A 252 -36.38 0.77 -22.80
N GLY A 253 -35.24 0.07 -22.69
CA GLY A 253 -34.79 -0.50 -21.42
C GLY A 253 -35.01 -2.01 -21.34
N GLY A 254 -34.76 -2.59 -20.18
CA GLY A 254 -34.80 -4.04 -19.98
C GLY A 254 -33.45 -4.73 -20.15
N GLN A 255 -32.35 -3.95 -20.23
CA GLN A 255 -31.00 -4.53 -20.18
C GLN A 255 -30.73 -5.10 -18.80
N SER A 256 -30.28 -6.34 -18.75
CA SER A 256 -29.69 -6.93 -17.55
C SER A 256 -28.28 -6.38 -17.39
N SER A 257 -28.00 -5.79 -16.25
CA SER A 257 -26.66 -5.33 -15.86
C SER A 257 -26.16 -6.18 -14.70
N THR A 258 -24.89 -6.04 -14.35
CA THR A 258 -24.33 -6.72 -13.19
C THR A 258 -23.57 -5.73 -12.33
N ILE A 259 -23.70 -5.86 -11.00
CA ILE A 259 -22.85 -5.14 -10.04
C ILE A 259 -21.64 -6.03 -9.74
N PRO A 260 -20.42 -5.63 -10.17
CA PRO A 260 -19.22 -6.39 -9.85
C PRO A 260 -18.73 -6.01 -8.44
N LEU A 261 -18.77 -6.94 -7.49
CA LEU A 261 -18.14 -6.79 -6.18
C LEU A 261 -16.78 -7.48 -6.21
N LYS A 262 -15.70 -6.72 -6.01
CA LYS A 262 -14.34 -7.28 -5.94
C LYS A 262 -14.17 -8.08 -4.66
N ILE A 263 -13.45 -9.20 -4.71
CA ILE A 263 -13.09 -10.02 -3.54
C ILE A 263 -12.22 -9.20 -2.59
N ASN A 264 -11.21 -8.53 -3.14
CA ASN A 264 -10.39 -7.60 -2.39
C ASN A 264 -10.88 -6.17 -2.65
N THR A 265 -11.95 -5.75 -1.99
CA THR A 265 -12.50 -4.39 -2.09
C THR A 265 -11.63 -3.38 -1.35
N ALA A 266 -11.02 -3.79 -0.24
CA ALA A 266 -10.18 -2.93 0.60
C ALA A 266 -8.76 -2.72 0.03
N GLY A 267 -8.34 -3.51 -0.97
CA GLY A 267 -6.99 -3.43 -1.53
C GLY A 267 -5.91 -3.84 -0.54
N VAL A 268 -4.82 -3.11 -0.52
CA VAL A 268 -3.66 -3.34 0.37
C VAL A 268 -3.73 -2.54 1.67
N ILE A 269 -4.69 -1.62 1.79
CA ILE A 269 -4.79 -0.66 2.89
C ILE A 269 -4.89 -1.34 4.26
N PRO A 270 -5.69 -2.40 4.47
CA PRO A 270 -5.79 -3.08 5.77
C PRO A 270 -4.44 -3.61 6.28
N ILE A 271 -3.62 -4.11 5.38
CA ILE A 271 -2.30 -4.65 5.71
C ILE A 271 -1.34 -3.54 6.12
N ILE A 272 -1.35 -2.42 5.36
CA ILE A 272 -0.51 -1.25 5.68
C ILE A 272 -0.90 -0.69 7.05
N PHE A 273 -2.20 -0.59 7.36
CA PHE A 273 -2.68 -0.13 8.67
C PHE A 273 -2.24 -1.04 9.80
N ALA A 274 -2.47 -2.35 9.66
CA ALA A 274 -2.09 -3.32 10.68
C ALA A 274 -0.58 -3.28 10.94
N SER A 275 0.24 -3.25 9.89
CA SER A 275 1.71 -3.17 10.00
C SER A 275 2.15 -1.85 10.65
N SER A 276 1.60 -0.71 10.23
CA SER A 276 1.95 0.60 10.77
C SER A 276 1.57 0.70 12.25
N LEU A 277 0.39 0.22 12.64
CA LEU A 277 -0.07 0.24 14.03
C LEU A 277 0.83 -0.62 14.94
N MET A 278 1.25 -1.79 14.45
CA MET A 278 2.13 -2.68 15.21
C MET A 278 3.56 -2.12 15.35
N GLN A 279 4.06 -1.45 14.32
CA GLN A 279 5.43 -0.95 14.30
C GLN A 279 5.60 0.41 14.97
N PHE A 280 4.56 1.22 15.02
CA PHE A 280 4.62 2.56 15.59
C PHE A 280 5.20 2.61 17.02
N PRO A 281 4.76 1.77 17.99
CA PRO A 281 5.35 1.73 19.33
C PRO A 281 6.83 1.33 19.31
N VAL A 282 7.20 0.37 18.43
CA VAL A 282 8.58 -0.12 18.33
C VAL A 282 9.50 0.98 17.81
N ILE A 283 9.08 1.72 16.79
CA ILE A 283 9.83 2.84 16.21
C ILE A 283 10.01 3.96 17.23
N ILE A 284 8.95 4.37 17.94
CA ILE A 284 9.04 5.42 18.97
C ILE A 284 10.02 5.03 20.08
N CYS A 285 9.94 3.80 20.61
CA CYS A 285 10.85 3.34 21.66
C CYS A 285 12.30 3.28 21.17
N SER A 286 12.52 2.91 19.91
CA SER A 286 13.85 2.93 19.31
C SER A 286 14.42 4.34 19.16
N PHE A 287 13.61 5.34 18.80
CA PHE A 287 14.02 6.75 18.75
C PHE A 287 14.33 7.33 20.13
N LEU A 288 13.61 6.88 21.16
CA LEU A 288 13.86 7.31 22.54
C LEU A 288 15.07 6.62 23.16
N GLY A 289 15.74 5.71 22.44
CA GLY A 289 16.87 4.92 22.94
C GLY A 289 16.48 3.99 24.08
N TYR A 290 15.22 3.57 24.15
CA TYR A 290 14.71 2.71 25.20
C TYR A 290 15.21 1.28 24.99
N SER A 291 16.27 0.92 25.67
CA SER A 291 16.78 -0.47 25.76
C SER A 291 16.23 -1.20 26.99
N GLY A 292 14.98 -0.91 27.36
CA GLY A 292 14.40 -1.29 28.64
C GLY A 292 14.36 -2.77 28.94
N THR A 293 14.55 -3.07 30.21
CA THR A 293 14.28 -4.38 30.83
C THR A 293 12.89 -4.31 31.45
N GLY A 294 12.08 -5.37 31.28
CA GLY A 294 10.76 -5.47 31.90
C GLY A 294 9.64 -5.79 30.92
N ILE A 295 8.39 -5.66 31.39
CA ILE A 295 7.18 -6.03 30.65
C ILE A 295 7.08 -5.27 29.30
N TRP A 296 7.48 -4.00 29.24
CA TRP A 296 7.48 -3.22 28.02
C TRP A 296 8.44 -3.76 26.96
N ALA A 297 9.62 -4.23 27.34
CA ALA A 297 10.57 -4.86 26.43
C ALA A 297 10.00 -6.16 25.84
N GLU A 298 9.29 -6.95 26.64
CA GLU A 298 8.60 -8.16 26.18
C GLU A 298 7.47 -7.82 25.20
N ILE A 299 6.68 -6.77 25.47
CA ILE A 299 5.62 -6.32 24.56
C ILE A 299 6.24 -5.84 23.23
N LEU A 300 7.29 -5.05 23.26
CA LEU A 300 7.97 -4.57 22.05
C LEU A 300 8.56 -5.71 21.22
N LYS A 301 9.14 -6.72 21.87
CA LYS A 301 9.59 -7.93 21.18
C LYS A 301 8.45 -8.70 20.53
N GLY A 302 7.28 -8.77 21.18
CA GLY A 302 6.08 -9.37 20.61
C GLY A 302 5.48 -8.58 19.45
N LEU A 303 5.62 -7.25 19.44
CA LEU A 303 5.15 -6.39 18.34
C LEU A 303 6.08 -6.43 17.12
N SER A 304 7.36 -6.75 17.34
CA SER A 304 8.35 -6.85 16.25
C SER A 304 8.14 -8.11 15.42
N SER A 305 8.00 -7.92 14.10
CA SER A 305 7.75 -9.02 13.15
C SER A 305 8.90 -10.02 13.02
N SER A 306 10.12 -9.66 13.41
CA SER A 306 11.30 -10.53 13.42
C SER A 306 11.18 -11.71 14.36
N ASN A 307 10.45 -11.52 15.46
CA ASN A 307 10.36 -12.53 16.50
C ASN A 307 9.18 -13.50 16.29
N TRP A 308 8.36 -13.28 15.26
CA TRP A 308 7.21 -14.11 14.97
C TRP A 308 7.63 -15.43 14.33
N CYS A 309 6.92 -16.50 14.67
CA CYS A 309 7.20 -17.86 14.19
C CYS A 309 8.61 -18.39 14.51
N ASN A 310 9.33 -17.79 15.48
CA ASN A 310 10.62 -18.32 15.89
C ASN A 310 10.41 -19.56 16.79
N PRO A 311 10.94 -20.75 16.41
CA PRO A 311 10.79 -21.95 17.20
C PRO A 311 11.39 -21.87 18.61
N SER A 312 12.40 -21.00 18.80
CA SER A 312 13.07 -20.83 20.10
C SER A 312 12.23 -20.01 21.09
N ASP A 313 11.36 -19.10 20.59
CA ASP A 313 10.60 -18.16 21.42
C ASP A 313 9.16 -18.00 20.92
N LEU A 314 8.39 -19.09 20.95
CA LEU A 314 7.00 -19.13 20.47
C LEU A 314 6.07 -18.12 21.15
N LYS A 315 6.39 -17.64 22.36
CA LYS A 315 5.61 -16.65 23.09
C LYS A 315 5.39 -15.34 22.32
N TYR A 316 6.35 -14.94 21.47
CA TYR A 316 6.24 -13.72 20.67
C TYR A 316 5.35 -13.88 19.43
N SER A 317 5.01 -15.12 19.05
CA SER A 317 4.06 -15.39 17.96
C SER A 317 2.63 -14.89 18.26
N ILE A 318 2.34 -14.48 19.51
CA ILE A 318 1.11 -13.77 19.86
C ILE A 318 0.98 -12.49 19.02
N GLY A 319 2.09 -11.80 18.71
CA GLY A 319 2.08 -10.63 17.83
C GLY A 319 1.54 -10.94 16.43
N LEU A 320 1.86 -12.12 15.88
CA LEU A 320 1.30 -12.55 14.60
C LEU A 320 -0.23 -12.73 14.67
N VAL A 321 -0.75 -13.28 15.76
CA VAL A 321 -2.21 -13.43 15.96
C VAL A 321 -2.87 -12.05 16.03
N VAL A 322 -2.29 -11.12 16.78
CA VAL A 322 -2.78 -9.73 16.86
C VAL A 322 -2.75 -9.08 15.48
N TYR A 323 -1.68 -9.27 14.72
CA TYR A 323 -1.56 -8.77 13.34
C TYR A 323 -2.68 -9.30 12.43
N VAL A 324 -2.95 -10.61 12.46
CA VAL A 324 -4.04 -11.23 11.68
C VAL A 324 -5.40 -10.65 12.05
N VAL A 325 -5.66 -10.51 13.35
CA VAL A 325 -6.92 -9.91 13.84
C VAL A 325 -7.05 -8.47 13.36
N LEU A 326 -5.97 -7.68 13.41
CA LEU A 326 -5.96 -6.30 12.93
C LEU A 326 -6.19 -6.22 11.41
N VAL A 327 -5.57 -7.10 10.61
CA VAL A 327 -5.78 -7.15 9.15
C VAL A 327 -7.26 -7.40 8.83
N ILE A 328 -7.88 -8.39 9.49
CA ILE A 328 -9.29 -8.71 9.30
C ILE A 328 -10.16 -7.54 9.76
N PHE A 329 -9.90 -6.96 10.93
CA PHE A 329 -10.62 -5.80 11.44
C PHE A 329 -10.57 -4.62 10.46
N PHE A 330 -9.38 -4.24 9.99
CA PHE A 330 -9.23 -3.15 9.05
C PHE A 330 -9.83 -3.46 7.66
N ALA A 331 -9.85 -4.72 7.23
CA ALA A 331 -10.53 -5.11 5.99
C ALA A 331 -12.04 -4.83 6.06
N TYR A 332 -12.70 -5.23 7.15
CA TYR A 332 -14.10 -4.91 7.38
C TYR A 332 -14.34 -3.41 7.52
N PHE A 333 -13.52 -2.77 8.34
CA PHE A 333 -13.62 -1.35 8.61
C PHE A 333 -13.50 -0.51 7.33
N TYR A 334 -12.45 -0.72 6.55
CA TYR A 334 -12.21 0.04 5.32
C TYR A 334 -13.27 -0.23 4.25
N THR A 335 -13.73 -1.47 4.13
CA THR A 335 -14.77 -1.79 3.16
C THR A 335 -16.11 -1.15 3.54
N SER A 336 -16.43 -1.05 4.82
CA SER A 336 -17.65 -0.37 5.29
C SER A 336 -17.68 1.13 4.95
N ILE A 337 -16.50 1.75 4.84
CA ILE A 337 -16.35 3.15 4.45
C ILE A 337 -16.48 3.34 2.94
N THR A 338 -15.80 2.46 2.17
CA THR A 338 -15.70 2.59 0.72
C THR A 338 -16.97 2.17 0.00
N PHE A 339 -17.71 1.23 0.53
CA PHE A 339 -18.93 0.70 -0.07
C PHE A 339 -20.11 0.82 0.89
N ASN A 340 -21.06 1.68 0.53
CA ASN A 340 -22.30 1.85 1.28
C ASN A 340 -23.45 1.09 0.60
N PRO A 341 -23.86 -0.09 1.12
CA PRO A 341 -24.93 -0.90 0.51
C PRO A 341 -26.29 -0.19 0.47
N LEU A 342 -26.59 0.65 1.45
CA LEU A 342 -27.83 1.40 1.51
C LEU A 342 -27.93 2.40 0.34
N LEU A 343 -26.86 3.17 0.11
CA LEU A 343 -26.80 4.17 -0.96
C LEU A 343 -26.87 3.51 -2.34
N VAL A 344 -26.24 2.35 -2.51
CA VAL A 344 -26.33 1.56 -3.75
C VAL A 344 -27.73 1.05 -3.99
N ALA A 345 -28.41 0.51 -2.95
CA ALA A 345 -29.78 0.01 -3.04
C ALA A 345 -30.77 1.13 -3.35
N ASP A 346 -30.61 2.32 -2.75
CA ASP A 346 -31.47 3.48 -3.01
C ASP A 346 -31.26 4.03 -4.42
N ASN A 347 -30.03 4.10 -4.91
CA ASN A 347 -29.75 4.52 -6.29
C ASN A 347 -30.32 3.54 -7.30
N MET A 348 -30.21 2.22 -7.05
CA MET A 348 -30.87 1.21 -7.88
C MET A 348 -32.39 1.39 -7.91
N LYS A 349 -33.01 1.59 -6.74
CA LYS A 349 -34.45 1.81 -6.65
C LYS A 349 -34.89 3.05 -7.44
N LYS A 350 -34.14 4.17 -7.33
CA LYS A 350 -34.43 5.41 -8.09
C LYS A 350 -34.33 5.20 -9.60
N GLN A 351 -33.42 4.32 -10.06
CA GLN A 351 -33.23 4.00 -11.46
C GLN A 351 -34.19 2.91 -12.00
N GLY A 352 -35.06 2.38 -11.13
CA GLY A 352 -35.97 1.28 -11.48
C GLY A 352 -35.28 -0.09 -11.61
N GLY A 353 -34.08 -0.23 -11.01
CA GLY A 353 -33.33 -1.48 -10.97
C GLY A 353 -33.74 -2.34 -9.76
N PHE A 354 -33.72 -3.66 -9.94
CA PHE A 354 -33.95 -4.63 -8.87
C PHE A 354 -33.09 -5.88 -9.06
N ILE A 355 -32.84 -6.57 -7.98
CA ILE A 355 -32.17 -7.87 -8.01
C ILE A 355 -33.26 -8.93 -8.13
N PRO A 356 -33.18 -9.88 -9.11
CA PRO A 356 -34.18 -10.93 -9.26
C PRO A 356 -34.42 -11.69 -7.96
N GLY A 357 -35.69 -11.79 -7.55
CA GLY A 357 -36.10 -12.46 -6.31
C GLY A 357 -36.00 -11.63 -5.02
N ILE A 358 -35.54 -10.37 -5.09
CA ILE A 358 -35.39 -9.50 -3.90
C ILE A 358 -36.17 -8.19 -4.11
N ARG A 359 -36.94 -7.79 -3.10
CA ARG A 359 -37.72 -6.53 -3.14
C ARG A 359 -36.76 -5.32 -3.14
N PRO A 360 -37.01 -4.29 -3.98
CA PRO A 360 -36.22 -3.05 -3.97
C PRO A 360 -36.27 -2.32 -2.62
N GLY A 361 -35.17 -1.70 -2.23
CA GLY A 361 -35.07 -0.92 -1.01
C GLY A 361 -34.29 -1.65 0.09
N LYS A 362 -34.78 -1.61 1.34
CA LYS A 362 -34.10 -2.21 2.51
C LYS A 362 -33.71 -3.68 2.34
N PRO A 363 -34.57 -4.59 1.83
CA PRO A 363 -34.19 -5.99 1.60
C PRO A 363 -33.02 -6.15 0.61
N THR A 364 -32.91 -5.25 -0.38
CA THR A 364 -31.76 -5.23 -1.31
C THR A 364 -30.49 -4.79 -0.58
N SER A 365 -30.55 -3.78 0.29
CA SER A 365 -29.41 -3.35 1.11
C SER A 365 -28.94 -4.47 2.04
N ASP A 366 -29.87 -5.15 2.73
CA ASP A 366 -29.55 -6.25 3.65
C ASP A 366 -28.87 -7.42 2.92
N TYR A 367 -29.38 -7.74 1.71
CA TYR A 367 -28.78 -8.77 0.86
C TYR A 367 -27.35 -8.40 0.41
N LEU A 368 -27.17 -7.16 -0.04
CA LEU A 368 -25.84 -6.68 -0.45
C LEU A 368 -24.86 -6.68 0.72
N THR A 369 -25.29 -6.26 1.91
CA THR A 369 -24.48 -6.29 3.13
C THR A 369 -24.07 -7.71 3.49
N LYS A 370 -25.00 -8.67 3.40
CA LYS A 370 -24.70 -10.08 3.69
C LYS A 370 -23.65 -10.65 2.72
N ILE A 371 -23.82 -10.41 1.43
CA ILE A 371 -22.85 -10.86 0.41
C ILE A 371 -21.50 -10.19 0.62
N LEU A 372 -21.50 -8.88 0.89
CA LEU A 372 -20.29 -8.11 1.12
C LEU A 372 -19.48 -8.68 2.30
N ASN A 373 -20.14 -8.98 3.42
CA ASN A 373 -19.48 -9.57 4.59
C ASN A 373 -18.79 -10.89 4.27
N TYR A 374 -19.42 -11.76 3.48
CA TYR A 374 -18.79 -13.01 3.06
C TYR A 374 -17.58 -12.77 2.15
N ILE A 375 -17.70 -11.84 1.22
CA ILE A 375 -16.62 -11.50 0.28
C ILE A 375 -15.44 -10.89 1.02
N ILE A 376 -15.70 -9.96 1.96
CA ILE A 376 -14.65 -9.33 2.77
C ILE A 376 -13.90 -10.38 3.58
N PHE A 377 -14.61 -11.32 4.20
CA PHE A 377 -13.96 -12.36 4.99
C PHE A 377 -13.03 -13.23 4.14
N ILE A 378 -13.50 -13.68 2.97
CA ILE A 378 -12.69 -14.46 2.03
C ILE A 378 -11.46 -13.65 1.56
N GLY A 379 -11.67 -12.38 1.21
CA GLY A 379 -10.61 -11.47 0.81
C GLY A 379 -9.58 -11.23 1.92
N ALA A 380 -10.05 -10.99 3.15
CA ALA A 380 -9.20 -10.77 4.31
C ALA A 380 -8.37 -12.02 4.65
N CYS A 381 -8.98 -13.21 4.62
CA CYS A 381 -8.25 -14.47 4.81
C CYS A 381 -7.17 -14.67 3.73
N GLY A 382 -7.51 -14.43 2.46
CA GLY A 382 -6.54 -14.53 1.37
C GLY A 382 -5.38 -13.54 1.51
N LEU A 383 -5.68 -12.28 1.84
CA LEU A 383 -4.65 -11.26 2.13
C LEU A 383 -3.77 -11.65 3.30
N THR A 384 -4.37 -12.18 4.37
CA THR A 384 -3.65 -12.65 5.56
C THR A 384 -2.68 -13.78 5.21
N ILE A 385 -3.09 -14.76 4.40
CA ILE A 385 -2.21 -15.85 3.96
C ILE A 385 -0.98 -15.28 3.24
N VAL A 386 -1.18 -14.38 2.27
CA VAL A 386 -0.05 -13.78 1.53
C VAL A 386 0.85 -12.96 2.45
N ALA A 387 0.28 -12.23 3.41
CA ALA A 387 1.03 -11.39 4.34
C ALA A 387 1.84 -12.22 5.35
N VAL A 388 1.32 -13.38 5.81
CA VAL A 388 1.95 -14.21 6.85
C VAL A 388 3.07 -15.09 6.30
N VAL A 389 3.00 -15.51 5.03
CA VAL A 389 4.00 -16.43 4.43
C VAL A 389 5.45 -15.95 4.64
N PRO A 390 5.83 -14.69 4.37
CA PRO A 390 7.21 -14.24 4.60
C PRO A 390 7.61 -14.24 6.08
N PHE A 391 6.69 -13.89 6.99
CA PHE A 391 6.98 -13.96 8.44
C PHE A 391 7.27 -15.38 8.89
N PHE A 392 6.56 -16.36 8.32
CA PHE A 392 6.84 -17.76 8.56
C PHE A 392 8.24 -18.15 8.06
N PHE A 393 8.64 -17.71 6.86
CA PHE A 393 9.97 -18.00 6.33
C PHE A 393 11.08 -17.31 7.13
N ASN A 394 10.88 -16.06 7.55
CA ASN A 394 11.83 -15.36 8.41
C ASN A 394 11.98 -16.05 9.77
N GLY A 395 10.88 -16.42 10.42
CA GLY A 395 10.91 -17.03 11.73
C GLY A 395 11.47 -18.44 11.76
N VAL A 396 11.04 -19.32 10.85
CA VAL A 396 11.41 -20.74 10.85
C VAL A 396 12.76 -20.99 10.19
N PHE A 397 13.03 -20.31 9.07
CA PHE A 397 14.24 -20.55 8.28
C PHE A 397 15.29 -19.45 8.44
N HIS A 398 15.02 -18.43 9.28
CA HIS A 398 15.89 -17.26 9.44
C HIS A 398 16.27 -16.63 8.09
N ALA A 399 15.34 -16.67 7.14
CA ALA A 399 15.51 -16.06 5.85
C ALA A 399 15.46 -14.54 6.02
N SER A 400 16.53 -13.84 5.69
CA SER A 400 16.55 -12.36 5.73
C SER A 400 15.78 -11.79 4.52
N VAL A 401 14.46 -12.04 4.49
CA VAL A 401 13.59 -11.54 3.42
C VAL A 401 13.00 -10.22 3.87
N SER A 402 13.47 -9.11 3.30
CA SER A 402 12.92 -7.79 3.58
C SER A 402 11.65 -7.50 2.74
N PHE A 403 11.49 -8.14 1.57
CA PHE A 403 10.22 -8.06 0.85
C PHE A 403 9.20 -9.01 1.48
N GLY A 404 8.36 -8.47 2.36
CA GLY A 404 7.24 -9.19 2.93
C GLY A 404 6.11 -9.42 1.91
N GLY A 405 5.15 -10.28 2.26
CA GLY A 405 3.93 -10.47 1.45
C GLY A 405 3.20 -9.17 1.14
N THR A 406 3.31 -8.18 2.01
CA THR A 406 2.81 -6.81 1.81
C THR A 406 3.39 -6.16 0.56
N SER A 407 4.70 -6.26 0.35
CA SER A 407 5.38 -5.68 -0.82
C SER A 407 4.90 -6.29 -2.13
N LEU A 408 4.77 -7.62 -2.18
CA LEU A 408 4.25 -8.33 -3.35
C LEU A 408 2.79 -7.96 -3.64
N ILE A 409 1.95 -7.88 -2.59
CA ILE A 409 0.55 -7.48 -2.75
C ILE A 409 0.46 -6.05 -3.32
N ILE A 410 1.27 -5.12 -2.81
CA ILE A 410 1.30 -3.73 -3.29
C ILE A 410 1.72 -3.68 -4.75
N ILE A 411 2.82 -4.34 -5.12
CA ILE A 411 3.31 -4.36 -6.51
C ILE A 411 2.25 -4.89 -7.45
N VAL A 412 1.71 -6.09 -7.16
CA VAL A 412 0.73 -6.74 -8.04
C VAL A 412 -0.55 -5.92 -8.15
N SER A 413 -1.07 -5.41 -7.02
CA SER A 413 -2.30 -4.61 -7.00
C SER A 413 -2.16 -3.33 -7.82
N VAL A 414 -1.07 -2.58 -7.62
CA VAL A 414 -0.84 -1.31 -8.32
C VAL A 414 -0.59 -1.53 -9.81
N VAL A 415 0.15 -2.58 -10.18
CA VAL A 415 0.37 -2.92 -11.60
C VAL A 415 -0.95 -3.28 -12.27
N LEU A 416 -1.79 -4.12 -11.65
CA LEU A 416 -3.09 -4.48 -12.19
C LEU A 416 -4.02 -3.27 -12.31
N GLU A 417 -4.06 -2.40 -11.30
CA GLU A 417 -4.88 -1.18 -11.32
C GLU A 417 -4.41 -0.22 -12.42
N THR A 418 -3.11 -0.04 -12.56
CA THR A 418 -2.52 0.82 -13.62
C THR A 418 -2.85 0.28 -15.01
N ILE A 419 -2.74 -1.04 -15.23
CA ILE A 419 -3.10 -1.65 -16.52
C ILE A 419 -4.60 -1.46 -16.82
N LYS A 420 -5.48 -1.70 -15.84
CA LYS A 420 -6.94 -1.50 -16.02
C LYS A 420 -7.27 -0.02 -16.31
N GLN A 421 -6.55 0.93 -15.73
CA GLN A 421 -6.72 2.34 -16.03
C GLN A 421 -6.28 2.69 -17.47
N ILE A 422 -5.16 2.11 -17.94
CA ILE A 422 -4.71 2.26 -19.34
C ILE A 422 -5.76 1.69 -20.29
N GLU A 423 -6.28 0.49 -20.02
CA GLU A 423 -7.33 -0.15 -20.82
C GLU A 423 -8.59 0.71 -20.90
N SER A 424 -9.04 1.23 -19.76
CA SER A 424 -10.20 2.14 -19.70
C SER A 424 -10.00 3.40 -20.54
N GLN A 425 -8.81 4.03 -20.47
CA GLN A 425 -8.49 5.22 -21.28
C GLN A 425 -8.44 4.90 -22.78
N MET A 426 -8.00 3.71 -23.15
CA MET A 426 -8.02 3.26 -24.54
C MET A 426 -9.44 3.02 -25.08
N LEU A 427 -10.32 2.39 -24.28
CA LEU A 427 -11.71 2.11 -24.65
C LEU A 427 -12.51 3.40 -24.90
N VAL A 428 -12.39 4.38 -24.00
CA VAL A 428 -13.07 5.68 -24.15
C VAL A 428 -12.70 6.38 -25.45
N ARG A 429 -11.49 6.21 -25.94
CA ARG A 429 -11.03 6.83 -27.19
C ARG A 429 -11.53 6.10 -28.43
N ASN A 430 -11.56 4.78 -28.43
CA ASN A 430 -12.14 4.04 -29.55
C ASN A 430 -13.61 4.39 -29.79
N TYR A 431 -14.34 4.72 -28.71
CA TYR A 431 -15.73 5.17 -28.81
C TYR A 431 -15.89 6.57 -29.40
N LYS A 432 -14.93 7.48 -29.14
CA LYS A 432 -14.92 8.83 -29.75
C LYS A 432 -14.58 8.81 -31.24
N GLY A 433 -13.82 7.83 -31.72
CA GLY A 433 -13.53 7.64 -33.14
C GLY A 433 -14.74 7.24 -33.97
N PHE A 434 -15.72 6.57 -33.36
CA PHE A 434 -16.98 6.18 -34.03
C PHE A 434 -18.02 7.31 -34.12
N LEU A 435 -17.83 8.41 -33.42
CA LEU A 435 -18.75 9.57 -33.40
C LEU A 435 -18.28 10.72 -34.29
N ASN A 436 -17.09 10.64 -34.86
CA ASN A 436 -16.48 11.66 -35.69
C ASN A 436 -16.30 11.23 -37.20
N ASP A 437 -16.92 10.11 -37.60
CA ASP A 437 -17.11 9.73 -39.00
C ASP A 437 -18.64 9.90 -39.37
#